data_9dad66a0909ce71a63d0b2fdeed5fe53
#
_entry.id   9dad66a0909ce71a63d0b2fdeed5fe53
#
_cell.length_a   1.000
_cell.length_b   1.000
_cell.length_c   1.000
_cell.angle_alpha   90.00
_cell.angle_beta   90.00
_cell.angle_gamma   90.00
#
_symmetry.space_group_name_H-M   'P 1'
#
loop_
_entity.id
_entity.type
_entity.pdbx_description
1 polymer ?
#
loop_
_entity_poly.entity_id
_entity_poly.type
_entity_poly.pdbx_seq_one_letter_code
_entity_poly.pdbx_strand_id
1 'polypeptide(L)'
;MQLYFEQVPTTVSNFVALAEGNHPVVDEKLSGKPYYDGLKFHRVIENFMIQGGDPTGTGSGGPGYQFDDEFSPDLKHDGPGVLSMANAGPGTNGSQFFITHVETPWLDGKHSIFGKVTSGQDIVDEIEQEDIIKNVKIIRVGKSAKNFDAPNIFEDYITNKSEADILNAEAEQDAFKDITNGMTKTESGIYYNISEKGKGENAKPNDLLSVHYSLQLMDGSEIDSSFTRGAPIEFTCGVGQVIKGWDEAMQLLNKGSKARLVIPSELGYGSMGAGNGVIPPNATLIFDVELVDIK
;
A
#
# COMPACT_ATOMS: atom_id res chain seq x y z
N MET A 1 22.27 9.63 19.19
CA MET A 1 21.61 8.53 18.45
C MET A 1 22.55 8.03 17.37
N GLN A 2 22.51 6.75 17.03
CA GLN A 2 23.21 6.13 15.91
C GLN A 2 22.18 5.82 14.81
N LEU A 3 22.48 6.13 13.55
CA LEU A 3 21.66 5.79 12.41
C LEU A 3 22.24 4.56 11.69
N TYR A 4 21.36 3.69 11.19
CA TYR A 4 21.70 2.40 10.57
C TYR A 4 21.78 2.51 9.03
N PHE A 5 22.60 3.46 8.56
CA PHE A 5 22.70 3.82 7.14
C PHE A 5 23.19 2.70 6.20
N GLU A 6 23.82 1.65 6.74
CA GLU A 6 24.24 0.48 5.95
C GLU A 6 23.14 -0.57 5.83
N GLN A 7 22.21 -0.65 6.80
CA GLN A 7 21.12 -1.63 6.82
C GLN A 7 19.84 -1.13 6.16
N VAL A 8 19.56 0.17 6.31
CA VAL A 8 18.35 0.83 5.81
C VAL A 8 18.69 2.20 5.19
N PRO A 9 19.46 2.18 4.08
CA PRO A 9 20.02 3.38 3.47
C PRO A 9 18.96 4.38 3.00
N THR A 10 17.83 3.93 2.46
CA THR A 10 16.76 4.82 1.98
C THR A 10 16.13 5.58 3.12
N THR A 11 15.75 4.90 4.20
CA THR A 11 15.11 5.51 5.36
C THR A 11 16.05 6.50 6.07
N VAL A 12 17.33 6.12 6.21
CA VAL A 12 18.35 7.01 6.78
C VAL A 12 18.62 8.19 5.86
N SER A 13 18.67 8.01 4.54
CA SER A 13 18.89 9.11 3.59
C SER A 13 17.76 10.13 3.65
N ASN A 14 16.51 9.69 3.74
CA ASN A 14 15.35 10.54 3.96
C ASN A 14 15.53 11.42 5.21
N PHE A 15 15.79 10.80 6.35
CA PHE A 15 15.93 11.52 7.62
C PHE A 15 17.11 12.50 7.60
N VAL A 16 18.26 12.07 7.07
CA VAL A 16 19.48 12.89 7.00
C VAL A 16 19.31 14.08 6.05
N ALA A 17 18.76 13.86 4.86
CA ALA A 17 18.55 14.93 3.88
C ALA A 17 17.53 15.98 4.37
N LEU A 18 16.46 15.53 5.06
CA LEU A 18 15.53 16.43 5.75
C LEU A 18 16.23 17.22 6.87
N ALA A 19 17.01 16.56 7.71
CA ALA A 19 17.73 17.22 8.83
C ALA A 19 18.75 18.24 8.33
N GLU A 20 19.37 18.02 7.17
CA GLU A 20 20.35 18.93 6.57
C GLU A 20 19.70 19.98 5.63
N GLY A 21 18.41 19.85 5.32
CA GLY A 21 17.67 20.79 4.49
C GLY A 21 17.97 20.70 2.99
N ASN A 22 18.49 19.57 2.53
CA ASN A 22 18.89 19.32 1.14
C ASN A 22 18.16 18.13 0.50
N HIS A 23 16.97 17.81 1.01
CA HIS A 23 16.18 16.70 0.51
C HIS A 23 15.65 16.98 -0.92
N PRO A 24 15.82 16.04 -1.91
CA PRO A 24 15.60 16.32 -3.33
C PRO A 24 14.12 16.56 -3.70
N VAL A 25 13.18 15.98 -2.97
CA VAL A 25 11.74 16.01 -3.32
C VAL A 25 10.84 16.58 -2.21
N VAL A 26 11.41 17.22 -1.19
CA VAL A 26 10.59 17.88 -0.17
C VAL A 26 9.80 19.05 -0.76
N ASP A 27 8.59 19.31 -0.22
CA ASP A 27 7.77 20.48 -0.62
C ASP A 27 8.61 21.76 -0.65
N GLU A 28 8.50 22.55 -1.74
CA GLU A 28 9.30 23.77 -1.95
C GLU A 28 9.25 24.74 -0.77
N LYS A 29 8.13 24.82 -0.05
CA LYS A 29 7.98 25.68 1.14
C LYS A 29 8.85 25.25 2.31
N LEU A 30 9.28 23.99 2.32
CA LEU A 30 10.07 23.35 3.38
C LEU A 30 11.52 23.12 2.94
N SER A 31 11.86 23.34 1.67
CA SER A 31 13.18 23.16 1.09
C SER A 31 14.19 24.21 1.54
N GLY A 32 15.48 23.86 1.51
CA GLY A 32 16.61 24.77 1.72
C GLY A 32 16.89 25.14 3.18
N LYS A 33 16.27 24.46 4.14
CA LYS A 33 16.50 24.66 5.59
C LYS A 33 16.32 23.35 6.35
N PRO A 34 17.00 23.17 7.50
CA PRO A 34 16.83 22.02 8.36
C PRO A 34 15.35 21.80 8.69
N TYR A 35 14.80 20.67 8.23
CA TYR A 35 13.37 20.40 8.30
C TYR A 35 12.84 20.24 9.73
N TYR A 36 13.61 19.58 10.59
CA TYR A 36 13.18 19.23 11.95
C TYR A 36 13.34 20.36 12.97
N ASP A 37 14.10 21.39 12.63
CA ASP A 37 14.39 22.48 13.54
C ASP A 37 13.13 23.27 13.89
N GLY A 38 12.80 23.35 15.18
CA GLY A 38 11.61 24.04 15.67
C GLY A 38 10.32 23.22 15.63
N LEU A 39 10.35 21.97 15.13
CA LEU A 39 9.19 21.09 15.19
C LEU A 39 8.98 20.57 16.60
N LYS A 40 7.75 20.14 16.87
CA LYS A 40 7.33 19.63 18.19
C LYS A 40 7.29 18.11 18.23
N PHE A 41 7.43 17.57 19.42
CA PHE A 41 6.94 16.25 19.76
C PHE A 41 5.42 16.36 19.99
N HIS A 42 4.66 16.23 18.90
CA HIS A 42 3.20 16.45 18.89
C HIS A 42 2.41 15.33 19.57
N ARG A 43 3.05 14.17 19.81
CA ARG A 43 2.43 13.03 20.49
C ARG A 43 3.45 12.35 21.39
N VAL A 44 3.17 12.32 22.67
CA VAL A 44 3.96 11.62 23.69
C VAL A 44 3.04 10.70 24.47
N ILE A 45 3.38 9.42 24.53
CA ILE A 45 2.65 8.42 25.31
C ILE A 45 3.62 7.77 26.28
N GLU A 46 3.40 7.99 27.55
CA GLU A 46 4.21 7.39 28.62
C GLU A 46 4.24 5.87 28.51
N ASN A 47 5.41 5.27 28.77
CA ASN A 47 5.63 3.82 28.63
C ASN A 47 5.36 3.26 27.21
N PHE A 48 5.44 4.12 26.17
CA PHE A 48 5.33 3.69 24.79
C PHE A 48 6.38 4.41 23.93
N MET A 49 6.15 5.69 23.55
CA MET A 49 7.06 6.41 22.65
C MET A 49 6.83 7.93 22.68
N ILE A 50 7.81 8.65 22.15
CA ILE A 50 7.67 10.05 21.73
C ILE A 50 7.64 10.12 20.20
N GLN A 51 6.76 10.93 19.60
CA GLN A 51 6.61 11.07 18.15
C GLN A 51 6.71 12.54 17.74
N GLY A 52 7.56 12.79 16.74
CA GLY A 52 7.79 14.11 16.15
C GLY A 52 7.92 14.06 14.63
N GLY A 53 8.40 15.18 14.03
CA GLY A 53 8.69 15.24 12.60
C GLY A 53 7.49 15.67 11.72
N ASP A 54 6.38 16.09 12.32
CA ASP A 54 5.24 16.69 11.62
C ASP A 54 5.38 18.21 11.57
N PRO A 55 5.49 18.85 10.38
CA PRO A 55 5.62 20.29 10.26
C PRO A 55 4.35 21.06 10.68
N THR A 56 3.21 20.40 10.75
CA THR A 56 1.95 21.00 11.20
C THR A 56 1.67 20.79 12.69
N GLY A 57 2.35 19.84 13.32
CA GLY A 57 2.17 19.48 14.72
C GLY A 57 0.81 18.82 15.03
N THR A 58 0.09 18.33 14.03
CA THR A 58 -1.26 17.74 14.18
C THR A 58 -1.27 16.20 14.14
N GLY A 59 -0.15 15.59 13.74
CA GLY A 59 -0.01 14.16 13.46
C GLY A 59 -0.38 13.76 12.02
N SER A 60 -0.90 14.72 11.22
CA SER A 60 -1.35 14.46 9.85
C SER A 60 -0.48 15.11 8.78
N GLY A 61 0.48 15.96 9.18
CA GLY A 61 1.38 16.64 8.27
C GLY A 61 2.58 15.78 7.86
N GLY A 62 3.26 16.22 6.80
CA GLY A 62 4.42 15.51 6.26
C GLY A 62 5.23 16.35 5.28
N PRO A 63 6.20 15.75 4.62
CA PRO A 63 7.17 16.44 3.78
C PRO A 63 6.69 16.70 2.34
N GLY A 64 5.45 16.32 1.99
CA GLY A 64 4.89 16.47 0.65
C GLY A 64 5.01 15.23 -0.23
N TYR A 65 5.57 14.15 0.28
CA TYR A 65 5.74 12.85 -0.40
C TYR A 65 5.62 11.70 0.59
N GLN A 66 5.53 10.48 0.05
CA GLN A 66 5.60 9.22 0.82
C GLN A 66 6.63 8.29 0.16
N PHE A 67 7.20 7.37 0.96
CA PHE A 67 8.13 6.35 0.48
C PHE A 67 7.88 4.99 1.15
N ASP A 68 8.39 3.94 0.51
CA ASP A 68 8.14 2.56 0.93
C ASP A 68 8.81 2.22 2.25
N ASP A 69 8.31 1.15 2.87
CA ASP A 69 8.93 0.58 4.05
C ASP A 69 10.27 -0.10 3.69
N GLU A 70 11.25 0.04 4.58
CA GLU A 70 12.56 -0.58 4.45
C GLU A 70 12.85 -1.39 5.72
N PHE A 71 12.57 -2.69 5.67
CA PHE A 71 12.72 -3.59 6.80
C PHE A 71 14.03 -4.36 6.72
N SER A 72 14.73 -4.44 7.87
CA SER A 72 15.87 -5.33 8.05
C SER A 72 15.51 -6.41 9.08
N PRO A 73 15.77 -7.70 8.83
CA PRO A 73 15.40 -8.78 9.76
C PRO A 73 16.12 -8.68 11.11
N ASP A 74 17.27 -8.02 11.14
CA ASP A 74 18.09 -7.84 12.34
C ASP A 74 17.65 -6.66 13.21
N LEU A 75 16.78 -5.79 12.71
CA LEU A 75 16.29 -4.63 13.43
C LEU A 75 14.93 -4.91 14.05
N LYS A 76 14.85 -4.78 15.38
CA LYS A 76 13.67 -5.05 16.19
C LYS A 76 13.38 -3.90 17.13
N HIS A 77 12.11 -3.73 17.47
CA HIS A 77 11.68 -2.81 18.52
C HIS A 77 11.86 -3.47 19.90
N ASP A 78 13.11 -3.83 20.21
CA ASP A 78 13.54 -4.71 21.32
C ASP A 78 13.79 -3.99 22.65
N GLY A 79 13.45 -2.73 22.74
CA GLY A 79 13.65 -1.98 23.98
C GLY A 79 13.52 -0.47 23.82
N PRO A 80 13.94 0.29 24.84
CA PRO A 80 13.93 1.74 24.78
C PRO A 80 14.95 2.29 23.77
N GLY A 81 14.63 3.47 23.24
CA GLY A 81 15.52 4.24 22.38
C GLY A 81 15.56 3.76 20.92
N VAL A 82 14.70 2.86 20.49
CA VAL A 82 14.58 2.50 19.06
C VAL A 82 13.98 3.68 18.31
N LEU A 83 14.69 4.14 17.26
CA LEU A 83 14.26 5.19 16.35
C LEU A 83 13.65 4.58 15.10
N SER A 84 12.38 4.85 14.87
CA SER A 84 11.57 4.22 13.81
C SER A 84 10.63 5.21 13.12
N MET A 85 10.23 4.92 11.87
CA MET A 85 9.32 5.76 11.10
C MET A 85 7.87 5.59 11.58
N ALA A 86 7.18 6.71 11.79
CA ALA A 86 5.73 6.71 11.90
C ALA A 86 5.12 6.70 10.50
N ASN A 87 4.05 5.90 10.31
CA ASN A 87 3.33 5.77 9.06
C ASN A 87 1.83 5.55 9.29
N ALA A 88 1.02 5.64 8.24
CA ALA A 88 -0.42 5.39 8.24
C ALA A 88 -0.77 4.03 7.58
N GLY A 89 0.19 3.13 7.45
CA GLY A 89 0.10 1.83 6.80
C GLY A 89 1.28 1.60 5.86
N PRO A 90 1.32 0.46 5.16
CA PRO A 90 2.44 0.11 4.28
C PRO A 90 2.74 1.19 3.24
N GLY A 91 4.02 1.52 3.05
CA GLY A 91 4.48 2.45 2.03
C GLY A 91 4.12 3.93 2.25
N THR A 92 3.73 4.33 3.47
CA THR A 92 3.31 5.71 3.76
C THR A 92 4.29 6.47 4.66
N ASN A 93 5.57 6.09 4.65
CA ASN A 93 6.60 6.81 5.40
C ASN A 93 6.81 8.21 4.82
N GLY A 94 7.09 9.17 5.70
CA GLY A 94 7.35 10.57 5.32
C GLY A 94 8.46 11.17 6.18
N SER A 95 8.14 12.22 6.95
CA SER A 95 9.08 12.86 7.87
C SER A 95 8.86 12.48 9.34
N GLN A 96 7.69 11.91 9.69
CA GLN A 96 7.38 11.60 11.07
C GLN A 96 8.15 10.38 11.57
N PHE A 97 8.69 10.49 12.77
CA PHE A 97 9.44 9.43 13.45
C PHE A 97 9.00 9.31 14.92
N PHE A 98 9.32 8.18 15.52
CA PHE A 98 9.15 8.00 16.96
C PHE A 98 10.40 7.37 17.61
N ILE A 99 10.53 7.58 18.90
CA ILE A 99 11.58 6.97 19.74
C ILE A 99 10.87 6.24 20.88
N THR A 100 11.20 4.97 21.07
CA THR A 100 10.54 4.11 22.06
C THR A 100 11.01 4.39 23.49
N HIS A 101 10.10 4.27 24.46
CA HIS A 101 10.40 4.22 25.90
C HIS A 101 10.62 2.78 26.39
N VAL A 102 10.00 1.80 25.72
CA VAL A 102 10.02 0.38 26.07
C VAL A 102 10.11 -0.48 24.80
N GLU A 103 10.21 -1.79 24.96
CA GLU A 103 10.07 -2.72 23.85
C GLU A 103 8.64 -2.67 23.25
N THR A 104 8.54 -2.72 21.92
CA THR A 104 7.26 -2.63 21.20
C THR A 104 7.23 -3.63 20.04
N PRO A 105 7.32 -4.95 20.29
CA PRO A 105 7.53 -5.97 19.27
C PRO A 105 6.38 -6.10 18.27
N TRP A 106 5.18 -5.62 18.61
CA TRP A 106 4.02 -5.59 17.70
C TRP A 106 4.17 -4.59 16.54
N LEU A 107 5.19 -3.73 16.57
CA LEU A 107 5.55 -2.78 15.51
C LEU A 107 6.55 -3.36 14.50
N ASP A 108 7.17 -4.51 14.80
CA ASP A 108 8.11 -5.19 13.91
C ASP A 108 7.45 -5.53 12.57
N GLY A 109 8.16 -5.24 11.47
CA GLY A 109 7.65 -5.45 10.11
C GLY A 109 6.48 -4.53 9.70
N LYS A 110 6.19 -3.48 10.48
CA LYS A 110 5.18 -2.46 10.19
C LYS A 110 5.75 -1.05 10.15
N HIS A 111 6.82 -0.81 10.91
CA HIS A 111 7.51 0.48 10.99
C HIS A 111 8.99 0.27 10.74
N SER A 112 9.58 1.10 9.86
CA SER A 112 10.98 1.00 9.46
C SER A 112 11.90 1.55 10.55
N ILE A 113 12.63 0.66 11.21
CA ILE A 113 13.63 1.04 12.22
C ILE A 113 14.87 1.55 11.50
N PHE A 114 15.35 2.74 11.86
CA PHE A 114 16.50 3.34 11.19
C PHE A 114 17.59 3.88 12.12
N GLY A 115 17.44 3.67 13.43
CA GLY A 115 18.46 4.06 14.40
C GLY A 115 18.15 3.65 15.81
N LYS A 116 19.07 4.02 16.73
CA LYS A 116 18.92 3.79 18.18
C LYS A 116 19.58 4.92 18.98
N VAL A 117 19.00 5.25 20.10
CA VAL A 117 19.60 6.14 21.11
C VAL A 117 20.79 5.41 21.75
N THR A 118 21.95 6.02 21.68
CA THR A 118 23.19 5.46 22.26
C THR A 118 23.56 6.15 23.57
N SER A 119 22.98 7.33 23.84
CA SER A 119 23.16 8.09 25.08
C SER A 119 22.02 9.10 25.19
N GLY A 120 21.56 9.38 26.41
CA GLY A 120 20.47 10.33 26.67
C GLY A 120 19.08 9.73 26.59
N GLN A 121 18.91 8.43 26.93
CA GLN A 121 17.58 7.84 27.06
C GLN A 121 16.76 8.51 28.17
N ASP A 122 17.41 8.88 29.28
CA ASP A 122 16.83 9.68 30.36
C ASP A 122 16.21 10.99 29.87
N ILE A 123 16.83 11.63 28.87
CA ILE A 123 16.27 12.85 28.23
C ILE A 123 15.06 12.49 27.37
N VAL A 124 15.11 11.36 26.62
CA VAL A 124 13.94 10.89 25.83
C VAL A 124 12.73 10.63 26.74
N ASP A 125 13.00 10.06 27.93
CA ASP A 125 11.96 9.71 28.89
C ASP A 125 11.37 10.94 29.61
N GLU A 126 12.10 12.07 29.62
CA GLU A 126 11.66 13.36 30.18
C GLU A 126 10.92 14.27 29.18
N ILE A 127 10.95 13.95 27.87
CA ILE A 127 10.28 14.77 26.84
C ILE A 127 8.76 14.70 27.04
N GLU A 128 8.14 15.89 27.11
CA GLU A 128 6.70 16.08 27.19
C GLU A 128 6.11 16.47 25.82
N GLN A 129 4.79 16.27 25.70
CA GLN A 129 4.09 16.71 24.50
C GLN A 129 4.20 18.23 24.34
N GLU A 130 4.39 18.68 23.10
CA GLU A 130 4.67 20.06 22.70
C GLU A 130 6.12 20.53 22.92
N ASP A 131 6.99 19.71 23.49
CA ASP A 131 8.43 20.03 23.54
C ASP A 131 9.01 20.20 22.14
N ILE A 132 9.95 21.13 22.01
CA ILE A 132 10.50 21.58 20.72
C ILE A 132 11.83 20.87 20.43
N ILE A 133 11.95 20.31 19.22
CA ILE A 133 13.21 19.88 18.64
C ILE A 133 14.01 21.14 18.27
N LYS A 134 15.01 21.52 19.08
CA LYS A 134 15.79 22.72 18.84
C LYS A 134 16.58 22.67 17.54
N ASN A 135 17.26 21.55 17.30
CA ASN A 135 17.96 21.24 16.05
C ASN A 135 18.30 19.76 15.97
N VAL A 136 18.46 19.27 14.74
CA VAL A 136 19.01 17.94 14.46
C VAL A 136 20.34 18.11 13.72
N LYS A 137 21.44 17.66 14.36
CA LYS A 137 22.77 17.76 13.77
C LYS A 137 23.30 16.37 13.37
N ILE A 138 23.63 16.23 12.10
CA ILE A 138 24.21 14.99 11.57
C ILE A 138 25.74 15.03 11.75
N ILE A 139 26.28 13.99 12.42
CA ILE A 139 27.71 13.82 12.64
C ILE A 139 28.17 12.54 11.93
N ARG A 140 29.03 12.68 10.92
CA ARG A 140 29.53 11.58 10.13
C ARG A 140 30.89 11.09 10.69
N VAL A 141 30.92 9.88 11.21
CA VAL A 141 32.12 9.26 11.80
C VAL A 141 32.58 8.09 10.92
N GLY A 142 33.85 8.10 10.52
CA GLY A 142 34.43 7.08 9.66
C GLY A 142 34.24 7.36 8.15
N LYS A 143 34.89 6.54 7.31
CA LYS A 143 34.92 6.75 5.86
C LYS A 143 33.56 6.49 5.22
N SER A 144 32.89 5.39 5.59
CA SER A 144 31.56 5.03 5.03
C SER A 144 30.54 6.13 5.30
N ALA A 145 30.41 6.59 6.55
CA ALA A 145 29.46 7.63 6.90
C ALA A 145 29.79 8.99 6.22
N LYS A 146 31.06 9.32 5.99
CA LYS A 146 31.45 10.52 5.26
C LYS A 146 31.12 10.47 3.77
N ASN A 147 31.09 9.27 3.20
CA ASN A 147 30.74 9.02 1.80
C ASN A 147 29.23 8.79 1.62
N PHE A 148 28.44 8.77 2.69
CA PHE A 148 26.99 8.59 2.60
C PHE A 148 26.34 9.88 2.09
N ASP A 149 25.97 9.87 0.82
CA ASP A 149 25.34 10.99 0.11
C ASP A 149 23.81 10.82 0.16
N ALA A 150 23.24 11.35 1.23
CA ALA A 150 21.82 11.17 1.52
C ALA A 150 20.89 11.70 0.39
N PRO A 151 21.07 12.91 -0.15
CA PRO A 151 20.25 13.40 -1.24
C PRO A 151 20.26 12.46 -2.47
N ASN A 152 21.44 12.07 -2.93
CA ASN A 152 21.59 11.23 -4.11
C ASN A 152 21.01 9.83 -3.88
N ILE A 153 21.18 9.24 -2.70
CA ILE A 153 20.62 7.91 -2.38
C ILE A 153 19.08 7.95 -2.45
N PHE A 154 18.46 9.02 -1.95
CA PHE A 154 17.00 9.14 -2.00
C PHE A 154 16.51 9.47 -3.42
N GLU A 155 17.24 10.28 -4.18
CA GLU A 155 16.94 10.56 -5.59
C GLU A 155 17.01 9.30 -6.45
N ASP A 156 18.03 8.48 -6.26
CA ASP A 156 18.16 7.16 -6.92
C ASP A 156 16.99 6.24 -6.57
N TYR A 157 16.57 6.21 -5.30
CA TYR A 157 15.40 5.44 -4.88
C TYR A 157 14.13 5.90 -5.62
N ILE A 158 13.85 7.19 -5.69
CA ILE A 158 12.67 7.74 -6.38
C ILE A 158 12.72 7.43 -7.88
N THR A 159 13.89 7.57 -8.51
CA THR A 159 14.09 7.29 -9.93
C THR A 159 13.84 5.81 -10.24
N ASN A 160 14.46 4.91 -9.48
CA ASN A 160 14.30 3.47 -9.66
C ASN A 160 12.86 3.01 -9.41
N LYS A 161 12.18 3.59 -8.40
CA LYS A 161 10.77 3.32 -8.14
C LYS A 161 9.89 3.76 -9.30
N SER A 162 10.09 4.96 -9.81
CA SER A 162 9.34 5.48 -10.96
C SER A 162 9.52 4.62 -12.21
N GLU A 163 10.75 4.18 -12.50
CA GLU A 163 11.04 3.26 -13.61
C GLU A 163 10.36 1.89 -13.42
N ALA A 164 10.40 1.34 -12.20
CA ALA A 164 9.74 0.08 -11.88
C ALA A 164 8.21 0.19 -11.99
N ASP A 165 7.63 1.29 -11.54
CA ASP A 165 6.18 1.54 -11.65
C ASP A 165 5.74 1.67 -13.11
N ILE A 166 6.55 2.32 -13.96
CA ILE A 166 6.30 2.41 -15.41
C ILE A 166 6.35 1.02 -16.06
N LEU A 167 7.40 0.24 -15.78
CA LEU A 167 7.54 -1.11 -16.32
C LEU A 167 6.42 -2.05 -15.87
N ASN A 168 5.99 -1.95 -14.61
CA ASN A 168 4.87 -2.72 -14.10
C ASN A 168 3.55 -2.31 -14.78
N ALA A 169 3.31 -1.02 -14.97
CA ALA A 169 2.12 -0.53 -15.67
C ALA A 169 2.09 -0.98 -17.15
N GLU A 170 3.24 -0.98 -17.84
CA GLU A 170 3.35 -1.50 -19.20
C GLU A 170 3.09 -3.01 -19.24
N ALA A 171 3.67 -3.78 -18.32
CA ALA A 171 3.46 -5.22 -18.22
C ALA A 171 1.99 -5.58 -17.91
N GLU A 172 1.33 -4.84 -17.00
CA GLU A 172 -0.10 -5.00 -16.72
C GLU A 172 -0.96 -4.68 -17.95
N GLN A 173 -0.60 -3.64 -18.69
CA GLN A 173 -1.31 -3.27 -19.91
C GLN A 173 -1.19 -4.34 -21.00
N ASP A 174 -0.02 -4.93 -21.16
CA ASP A 174 0.20 -6.00 -22.14
C ASP A 174 -0.50 -7.30 -21.71
N ALA A 175 -0.43 -7.67 -20.43
CA ALA A 175 -1.19 -8.78 -19.88
C ALA A 175 -2.70 -8.59 -20.07
N PHE A 176 -3.21 -7.37 -19.86
CA PHE A 176 -4.61 -7.04 -20.10
C PHE A 176 -5.01 -7.21 -21.59
N LYS A 177 -4.18 -6.76 -22.53
CA LYS A 177 -4.40 -6.95 -23.95
C LYS A 177 -4.45 -8.44 -24.33
N ASP A 178 -3.52 -9.22 -23.79
CA ASP A 178 -3.44 -10.66 -24.05
C ASP A 178 -4.67 -11.40 -23.52
N ILE A 179 -5.09 -11.12 -22.29
CA ILE A 179 -6.25 -11.73 -21.64
C ILE A 179 -7.55 -11.38 -22.38
N THR A 180 -7.68 -10.13 -22.84
CA THR A 180 -8.88 -9.62 -23.50
C THR A 180 -8.89 -9.86 -25.01
N ASN A 181 -7.82 -10.42 -25.57
CA ASN A 181 -7.71 -10.69 -27.00
C ASN A 181 -8.83 -11.64 -27.48
N GLY A 182 -9.58 -11.19 -28.48
CA GLY A 182 -10.72 -11.93 -29.03
C GLY A 182 -11.98 -11.92 -28.17
N MET A 183 -12.00 -11.22 -27.03
CA MET A 183 -13.20 -11.05 -26.22
C MET A 183 -14.11 -9.94 -26.75
N THR A 184 -15.39 -10.03 -26.45
CA THR A 184 -16.37 -8.99 -26.72
C THR A 184 -16.37 -7.98 -25.56
N LYS A 185 -16.40 -6.67 -25.86
CA LYS A 185 -16.48 -5.59 -24.87
C LYS A 185 -17.88 -5.02 -24.79
N THR A 186 -18.43 -4.86 -23.59
CA THR A 186 -19.69 -4.14 -23.35
C THR A 186 -19.45 -2.62 -23.35
N GLU A 187 -20.54 -1.84 -23.43
CA GLU A 187 -20.48 -0.37 -23.35
C GLU A 187 -19.93 0.12 -21.99
N SER A 188 -20.19 -0.61 -20.91
CA SER A 188 -19.70 -0.31 -19.57
C SER A 188 -18.21 -0.64 -19.36
N GLY A 189 -17.61 -1.43 -20.26
CA GLY A 189 -16.20 -1.78 -20.22
C GLY A 189 -15.88 -3.20 -19.78
N ILE A 190 -16.87 -4.06 -19.54
CA ILE A 190 -16.64 -5.49 -19.27
C ILE A 190 -16.20 -6.18 -20.55
N TYR A 191 -15.15 -7.01 -20.46
CA TYR A 191 -14.81 -7.93 -21.54
C TYR A 191 -15.33 -9.32 -21.18
N TYR A 192 -15.91 -10.02 -22.16
CA TYR A 192 -16.43 -11.36 -21.95
C TYR A 192 -16.21 -12.26 -23.15
N ASN A 193 -16.06 -13.55 -22.86
CA ASN A 193 -16.04 -14.62 -23.86
C ASN A 193 -16.91 -15.79 -23.35
N ILE A 194 -17.95 -16.12 -24.08
CA ILE A 194 -18.80 -17.28 -23.78
C ILE A 194 -18.20 -18.51 -24.45
N SER A 195 -17.53 -19.34 -23.66
CA SER A 195 -16.87 -20.57 -24.14
C SER A 195 -17.89 -21.70 -24.39
N GLU A 196 -18.97 -21.71 -23.62
CA GLU A 196 -20.07 -22.67 -23.78
C GLU A 196 -21.41 -21.91 -23.65
N LYS A 197 -22.21 -21.94 -24.69
CA LYS A 197 -23.54 -21.31 -24.70
C LYS A 197 -24.57 -22.28 -24.12
N GLY A 198 -25.30 -21.85 -23.11
CA GLY A 198 -26.37 -22.61 -22.50
C GLY A 198 -27.65 -22.63 -23.32
N LYS A 199 -28.79 -22.89 -22.69
CA LYS A 199 -30.10 -23.03 -23.32
C LYS A 199 -31.11 -22.07 -22.70
N GLY A 200 -32.14 -21.73 -23.50
CA GLY A 200 -33.22 -20.86 -23.05
C GLY A 200 -32.89 -19.37 -23.19
N GLU A 201 -33.66 -18.56 -22.48
CA GLU A 201 -33.47 -17.11 -22.44
C GLU A 201 -32.30 -16.74 -21.52
N ASN A 202 -31.70 -15.59 -21.74
CA ASN A 202 -30.69 -15.03 -20.84
C ASN A 202 -31.35 -14.65 -19.50
N ALA A 203 -30.54 -14.60 -18.45
CA ALA A 203 -30.96 -14.10 -17.15
C ALA A 203 -31.45 -12.66 -17.24
N LYS A 204 -32.46 -12.34 -16.42
CA LYS A 204 -33.10 -11.03 -16.36
C LYS A 204 -32.96 -10.44 -14.96
N PRO A 205 -33.10 -9.11 -14.80
CA PRO A 205 -33.20 -8.50 -13.49
C PRO A 205 -34.31 -9.16 -12.65
N ASN A 206 -33.99 -9.42 -11.38
CA ASN A 206 -34.81 -10.12 -10.37
C ASN A 206 -34.87 -11.64 -10.50
N ASP A 207 -34.24 -12.27 -11.47
CA ASP A 207 -34.07 -13.74 -11.47
C ASP A 207 -33.13 -14.16 -10.33
N LEU A 208 -33.44 -15.28 -9.68
CA LEU A 208 -32.54 -15.91 -8.71
C LEU A 208 -31.57 -16.81 -9.49
N LEU A 209 -30.30 -16.47 -9.47
CA LEU A 209 -29.23 -17.15 -10.19
C LEU A 209 -28.43 -18.07 -9.27
N SER A 210 -28.04 -19.23 -9.77
CA SER A 210 -27.09 -20.15 -9.14
C SER A 210 -25.83 -20.20 -10.01
N VAL A 211 -24.67 -19.74 -9.49
CA VAL A 211 -23.45 -19.52 -10.28
C VAL A 211 -22.25 -20.15 -9.61
N HIS A 212 -21.53 -21.00 -10.33
CA HIS A 212 -20.16 -21.36 -9.99
C HIS A 212 -19.19 -20.33 -10.57
N TYR A 213 -18.09 -20.07 -9.85
CA TYR A 213 -17.03 -19.17 -10.30
C TYR A 213 -15.66 -19.51 -9.72
N SER A 214 -14.62 -19.06 -10.42
CA SER A 214 -13.26 -18.83 -9.92
C SER A 214 -12.91 -17.36 -10.18
N LEU A 215 -12.36 -16.68 -9.19
CA LEU A 215 -11.87 -15.32 -9.24
C LEU A 215 -10.35 -15.30 -9.24
N GLN A 216 -9.76 -14.63 -10.22
CA GLN A 216 -8.31 -14.42 -10.33
C GLN A 216 -8.00 -12.92 -10.48
N LEU A 217 -6.80 -12.53 -10.06
CA LEU A 217 -6.21 -11.24 -10.39
C LEU A 217 -5.43 -11.31 -11.72
N MET A 218 -4.93 -10.16 -12.19
CA MET A 218 -4.17 -10.05 -13.44
C MET A 218 -2.86 -10.85 -13.42
N ASP A 219 -2.27 -11.10 -12.25
CA ASP A 219 -1.08 -11.93 -12.06
C ASP A 219 -1.35 -13.44 -12.08
N GLY A 220 -2.63 -13.83 -12.25
CA GLY A 220 -3.08 -15.22 -12.26
C GLY A 220 -3.31 -15.85 -10.88
N SER A 221 -3.13 -15.10 -9.79
CA SER A 221 -3.42 -15.59 -8.44
C SER A 221 -4.92 -15.82 -8.27
N GLU A 222 -5.33 -17.03 -7.86
CA GLU A 222 -6.72 -17.35 -7.52
C GLU A 222 -7.03 -16.79 -6.13
N ILE A 223 -8.04 -15.93 -6.07
CA ILE A 223 -8.47 -15.25 -4.84
C ILE A 223 -9.60 -16.01 -4.16
N ASP A 224 -10.55 -16.51 -4.94
CA ASP A 224 -11.71 -17.22 -4.42
C ASP A 224 -12.31 -18.13 -5.50
N SER A 225 -12.91 -19.26 -5.06
CA SER A 225 -13.53 -20.20 -5.96
C SER A 225 -14.68 -20.95 -5.29
N SER A 226 -15.85 -20.90 -5.91
CA SER A 226 -17.01 -21.71 -5.50
C SER A 226 -16.82 -23.19 -5.81
N PHE A 227 -15.96 -23.54 -6.77
CA PHE A 227 -15.65 -24.93 -7.09
C PHE A 227 -14.91 -25.61 -5.93
N THR A 228 -13.96 -24.91 -5.29
CA THR A 228 -13.26 -25.42 -4.09
C THR A 228 -14.18 -25.58 -2.89
N ARG A 229 -15.23 -24.75 -2.78
CA ARG A 229 -16.26 -24.88 -1.74
C ARG A 229 -17.28 -25.97 -2.03
N GLY A 230 -17.33 -26.49 -3.27
CA GLY A 230 -18.21 -27.56 -3.69
C GLY A 230 -19.70 -27.17 -3.87
N ALA A 231 -20.01 -25.85 -3.85
CA ALA A 231 -21.38 -25.36 -4.03
C ALA A 231 -21.38 -23.99 -4.76
N PRO A 232 -22.31 -23.79 -5.71
CA PRO A 232 -22.51 -22.49 -6.35
C PRO A 232 -23.01 -21.47 -5.34
N ILE A 233 -22.83 -20.19 -5.65
CA ILE A 233 -23.48 -19.10 -4.90
C ILE A 233 -24.83 -18.80 -5.52
N GLU A 234 -25.79 -18.37 -4.69
CA GLU A 234 -27.10 -17.90 -5.15
C GLU A 234 -27.25 -16.41 -4.85
N PHE A 235 -27.75 -15.65 -5.83
CA PHE A 235 -28.03 -14.23 -5.65
C PHE A 235 -29.11 -13.79 -6.66
N THR A 236 -29.80 -12.68 -6.34
CA THR A 236 -30.77 -12.07 -7.24
C THR A 236 -30.06 -11.11 -8.20
N CYS A 237 -30.26 -11.31 -9.49
CA CYS A 237 -29.62 -10.56 -10.58
C CYS A 237 -30.10 -9.10 -10.62
N GLY A 238 -29.20 -8.15 -10.83
CA GLY A 238 -29.50 -6.76 -11.13
C GLY A 238 -30.00 -5.91 -9.96
N VAL A 239 -29.83 -6.39 -8.70
CA VAL A 239 -30.33 -5.69 -7.50
C VAL A 239 -29.21 -5.24 -6.54
N GLY A 240 -27.95 -5.34 -6.94
CA GLY A 240 -26.81 -4.89 -6.16
C GLY A 240 -26.39 -5.83 -5.01
N GLN A 241 -26.74 -7.10 -5.09
CA GLN A 241 -26.26 -8.12 -4.14
C GLN A 241 -24.82 -8.56 -4.42
N VAL A 242 -24.34 -8.34 -5.62
CA VAL A 242 -23.01 -8.65 -6.12
C VAL A 242 -22.37 -7.38 -6.71
N ILE A 243 -21.10 -7.46 -7.12
CA ILE A 243 -20.46 -6.35 -7.82
C ILE A 243 -21.21 -5.96 -9.10
N LYS A 244 -21.16 -4.69 -9.47
CA LYS A 244 -21.89 -4.16 -10.65
C LYS A 244 -21.60 -4.94 -11.94
N GLY A 245 -20.34 -5.34 -12.11
CA GLY A 245 -19.91 -6.13 -13.26
C GLY A 245 -20.60 -7.48 -13.36
N TRP A 246 -20.91 -8.12 -12.23
CA TRP A 246 -21.69 -9.37 -12.22
C TRP A 246 -23.16 -9.12 -12.53
N ASP A 247 -23.77 -8.11 -11.91
CA ASP A 247 -25.17 -7.76 -12.19
C ASP A 247 -25.42 -7.50 -13.68
N GLU A 248 -24.44 -6.93 -14.38
CA GLU A 248 -24.51 -6.73 -15.83
C GLU A 248 -24.17 -8.00 -16.63
N ALA A 249 -23.02 -8.62 -16.33
CA ALA A 249 -22.50 -9.71 -17.15
C ALA A 249 -23.39 -10.97 -17.10
N MET A 250 -24.06 -11.25 -15.98
CA MET A 250 -24.96 -12.41 -15.89
C MET A 250 -26.14 -12.30 -16.85
N GLN A 251 -26.60 -11.11 -17.17
CA GLN A 251 -27.68 -10.89 -18.15
C GLN A 251 -27.29 -11.21 -19.61
N LEU A 252 -26.00 -11.41 -19.86
CA LEU A 252 -25.48 -11.87 -21.15
C LEU A 252 -25.55 -13.40 -21.28
N LEU A 253 -25.79 -14.11 -20.18
CA LEU A 253 -25.71 -15.57 -20.08
C LEU A 253 -27.09 -16.21 -19.93
N ASN A 254 -27.22 -17.44 -20.41
CA ASN A 254 -28.37 -18.28 -20.17
C ASN A 254 -27.99 -19.54 -19.39
N LYS A 255 -28.97 -20.31 -18.90
CA LYS A 255 -28.74 -21.48 -18.07
C LYS A 255 -27.83 -22.50 -18.76
N GLY A 256 -26.74 -22.86 -18.10
CA GLY A 256 -25.69 -23.77 -18.58
C GLY A 256 -24.57 -23.06 -19.33
N SER A 257 -24.57 -21.74 -19.44
CA SER A 257 -23.46 -21.00 -20.05
C SER A 257 -22.22 -21.02 -19.18
N LYS A 258 -21.04 -21.13 -19.85
CA LYS A 258 -19.73 -20.87 -19.27
C LYS A 258 -19.08 -19.69 -19.96
N ALA A 259 -18.54 -18.80 -19.19
CA ALA A 259 -17.92 -17.60 -19.70
C ALA A 259 -16.71 -17.16 -18.87
N ARG A 260 -15.76 -16.53 -19.53
CA ARG A 260 -14.73 -15.72 -18.88
C ARG A 260 -15.14 -14.26 -18.96
N LEU A 261 -15.04 -13.58 -17.83
CA LEU A 261 -15.34 -12.16 -17.67
C LEU A 261 -14.08 -11.45 -17.18
N VAL A 262 -13.75 -10.30 -17.78
CA VAL A 262 -12.73 -9.38 -17.26
C VAL A 262 -13.44 -8.08 -16.88
N ILE A 263 -13.49 -7.80 -15.60
CA ILE A 263 -14.28 -6.73 -15.01
C ILE A 263 -13.34 -5.65 -14.49
N PRO A 264 -13.41 -4.41 -15.03
CA PRO A 264 -12.61 -3.30 -14.54
C PRO A 264 -12.99 -2.93 -13.11
N SER A 265 -12.06 -2.34 -12.39
CA SER A 265 -12.19 -2.04 -10.97
C SER A 265 -13.43 -1.22 -10.62
N GLU A 266 -13.84 -0.29 -11.48
CA GLU A 266 -15.00 0.60 -11.28
C GLU A 266 -16.34 -0.16 -11.24
N LEU A 267 -16.36 -1.35 -11.84
CA LEU A 267 -17.48 -2.29 -11.80
C LEU A 267 -17.25 -3.44 -10.82
N GLY A 268 -16.10 -3.45 -10.16
CA GLY A 268 -15.68 -4.38 -9.11
C GLY A 268 -15.66 -3.73 -7.74
N TYR A 269 -14.47 -3.70 -7.11
CA TYR A 269 -14.27 -3.18 -5.75
C TYR A 269 -13.65 -1.77 -5.70
N GLY A 270 -13.37 -1.16 -6.86
CA GLY A 270 -12.89 0.23 -6.98
C GLY A 270 -11.57 0.51 -6.29
N SER A 271 -11.38 1.78 -5.92
CA SER A 271 -10.17 2.27 -5.25
C SER A 271 -9.98 1.79 -3.81
N MET A 272 -10.96 1.12 -3.22
CA MET A 272 -10.85 0.60 -1.87
C MET A 272 -10.32 -0.84 -1.83
N GLY A 273 -10.46 -1.60 -2.93
CA GLY A 273 -10.21 -3.04 -2.92
C GLY A 273 -11.14 -3.79 -1.97
N ALA A 274 -10.79 -5.01 -1.59
CA ALA A 274 -11.59 -5.82 -0.67
C ALA A 274 -10.75 -6.82 0.13
N GLY A 275 -11.36 -7.41 1.19
CA GLY A 275 -10.78 -8.51 1.95
C GLY A 275 -9.50 -8.13 2.70
N ASN A 276 -9.41 -6.92 3.28
CA ASN A 276 -8.23 -6.43 3.98
C ASN A 276 -6.94 -6.49 3.12
N GLY A 277 -7.06 -6.12 1.83
CA GLY A 277 -5.94 -6.09 0.90
C GLY A 277 -5.76 -7.36 0.07
N VAL A 278 -6.59 -8.38 0.25
CA VAL A 278 -6.59 -9.59 -0.60
C VAL A 278 -6.91 -9.23 -2.06
N ILE A 279 -7.85 -8.31 -2.26
CA ILE A 279 -8.09 -7.66 -3.56
C ILE A 279 -7.53 -6.24 -3.45
N PRO A 280 -6.45 -5.92 -4.16
CA PRO A 280 -5.84 -4.60 -4.13
C PRO A 280 -6.78 -3.47 -4.60
N PRO A 281 -6.51 -2.22 -4.21
CA PRO A 281 -7.11 -1.05 -4.83
C PRO A 281 -6.95 -1.07 -6.36
N ASN A 282 -8.02 -0.71 -7.07
CA ASN A 282 -8.08 -0.59 -8.53
C ASN A 282 -7.82 -1.92 -9.29
N ALA A 283 -7.95 -3.07 -8.64
CA ALA A 283 -7.71 -4.36 -9.26
C ALA A 283 -8.74 -4.69 -10.35
N THR A 284 -8.27 -5.08 -11.51
CA THR A 284 -9.07 -5.76 -12.54
C THR A 284 -9.34 -7.20 -12.11
N LEU A 285 -10.57 -7.65 -12.22
CA LEU A 285 -11.02 -8.96 -11.78
C LEU A 285 -11.28 -9.88 -12.97
N ILE A 286 -10.74 -11.09 -12.91
CA ILE A 286 -10.96 -12.10 -13.94
C ILE A 286 -11.80 -13.22 -13.32
N PHE A 287 -12.99 -13.45 -13.90
CA PHE A 287 -13.86 -14.52 -13.46
C PHE A 287 -14.04 -15.56 -14.55
N ASP A 288 -13.87 -16.82 -14.20
CA ASP A 288 -14.45 -17.92 -14.95
C ASP A 288 -15.75 -18.32 -14.26
N VAL A 289 -16.87 -18.25 -14.97
CA VAL A 289 -18.22 -18.46 -14.42
C VAL A 289 -18.96 -19.55 -15.16
N GLU A 290 -19.81 -20.28 -14.39
CA GLU A 290 -20.81 -21.20 -14.93
C GLU A 290 -22.19 -20.86 -14.34
N LEU A 291 -23.12 -20.44 -15.19
CA LEU A 291 -24.50 -20.17 -14.79
C LEU A 291 -25.29 -21.49 -14.73
N VAL A 292 -25.35 -22.06 -13.53
CA VAL A 292 -25.91 -23.40 -13.29
C VAL A 292 -27.43 -23.41 -13.43
N ASP A 293 -28.11 -22.41 -12.82
CA ASP A 293 -29.57 -22.33 -12.82
C ASP A 293 -30.08 -20.89 -12.82
N ILE A 294 -31.30 -20.72 -13.39
CA ILE A 294 -32.09 -19.50 -13.34
C ILE A 294 -33.46 -19.88 -12.79
N LYS A 295 -33.90 -19.28 -11.69
CA LYS A 295 -35.16 -19.55 -10.97
C LYS A 295 -36.06 -18.33 -10.91
#